data_49fe1052fd7051c5a585743af5e0a9f7
#
_entry.id   49fe1052fd7051c5a585743af5e0a9f7
#
_cell.length_a   1.000
_cell.length_b   1.000
_cell.length_c   1.000
_cell.angle_alpha   90.00
_cell.angle_beta   90.00
_cell.angle_gamma   90.00
#
_symmetry.space_group_name_H-M   'P 1'
#
loop_
_entity.id
_entity.type
_entity.pdbx_description
1 polymer ?
#
loop_
_entity_poly.entity_id
_entity_poly.type
_entity_poly.pdbx_seq_one_letter_code
_entity_poly.pdbx_strand_id
1 'polypeptide(L)'
;MTWTMLPQEYHTGACFDLYRHLGAHPCKGGWSFRIWAPGALDVQLEGDFNGWQGAPMSRDNAGVWSCTAKAKEGQLYKFRVLGPDGSWVEHSDPCALAAELRPGTASRLFDLSRLEAQFTDGVWMAGQDKHYDRPMNIYEMHAGSWKRKPDGSWYDYEELAQELIPWLVEHQYTHVELLPLAEHPFDGSWGYQNTGYFAPTSRYGTPVQFARFVNACHLAGIGVLMDFVPVHFAKNADGLARLDGTFLYEYDSDVGQSEWGTCNFNFYRGEVRSFLNSAAAIWLDLYHCDGIRMDAISRALYWLGDPSRGVNQGAVQFLQNMNQGLHQRFPSAILTAEDSTNFLKVTAPVEYDGLGFDYKWDMGWMHDTLDFFATPFDQRRDAYHKLTFSMSYFYNELYLLSLSHDEMVHGKKTVIDKLWGTYEEKFAQARLLYFYMLTHPGKKLNFMGSELAHFREWDEERELDWMLLRYPLHDAFHKYIAALNGLYHAEPALYEGEYNAACFEWVACQSRDEGIYAYLRKGRGGPLLAVMNTQPKAYLKYPLYLTEGCTARMLFSTDLQQWGGTTRAPSQPQATLPSGVFGRNHTLYVDLPPLSGALYRLEELPRKPRG
;
A
#
# COMPACT_ATOMS: atom_id res chain seq x y z
N MET A 1 -29.50 -19.95 -12.30
CA MET A 1 -29.81 -19.57 -10.93
C MET A 1 -31.17 -18.93 -10.93
N THR A 2 -32.06 -19.29 -10.00
CA THR A 2 -33.28 -18.51 -9.73
C THR A 2 -32.85 -17.33 -8.87
N TRP A 3 -33.06 -16.12 -9.36
CA TRP A 3 -32.74 -14.89 -8.64
C TRP A 3 -33.46 -14.86 -7.31
N THR A 4 -32.69 -14.89 -6.23
CA THR A 4 -33.18 -14.58 -4.90
C THR A 4 -33.33 -13.06 -4.74
N MET A 5 -34.26 -12.60 -3.93
CA MET A 5 -34.30 -11.20 -3.47
C MET A 5 -32.92 -10.80 -2.95
N LEU A 6 -32.55 -9.50 -3.02
CA LEU A 6 -31.35 -9.01 -2.36
C LEU A 6 -31.36 -9.45 -0.90
N PRO A 7 -30.22 -9.91 -0.36
CA PRO A 7 -30.14 -10.30 1.03
C PRO A 7 -30.50 -9.10 1.93
N GLN A 8 -31.14 -9.34 3.07
CA GLN A 8 -31.52 -8.29 4.01
C GLN A 8 -30.27 -7.51 4.49
N GLU A 9 -29.15 -8.19 4.56
CA GLU A 9 -27.83 -7.65 4.88
C GLU A 9 -27.42 -6.49 3.97
N TYR A 10 -27.91 -6.45 2.74
CA TYR A 10 -27.67 -5.34 1.82
C TYR A 10 -28.15 -4.01 2.37
N HIS A 11 -29.38 -3.95 2.89
CA HIS A 11 -29.98 -2.72 3.42
C HIS A 11 -29.40 -2.32 4.79
N THR A 12 -28.78 -3.26 5.52
CA THR A 12 -28.21 -2.99 6.84
C THR A 12 -26.73 -2.63 6.82
N GLY A 13 -26.06 -2.76 5.66
CA GLY A 13 -24.64 -2.49 5.54
C GLY A 13 -23.74 -3.68 5.89
N ALA A 14 -24.27 -4.92 5.77
CA ALA A 14 -23.57 -6.14 6.15
C ALA A 14 -23.36 -7.13 4.97
N CYS A 15 -23.68 -6.72 3.74
CA CYS A 15 -23.41 -7.51 2.54
C CYS A 15 -21.96 -7.32 2.08
N PHE A 16 -21.28 -8.42 1.71
CA PHE A 16 -19.89 -8.45 1.24
C PHE A 16 -19.73 -9.13 -0.14
N ASP A 17 -20.81 -9.52 -0.77
CA ASP A 17 -20.82 -10.26 -2.05
C ASP A 17 -21.83 -9.71 -3.05
N LEU A 18 -22.07 -8.38 -3.01
CA LEU A 18 -23.04 -7.70 -3.86
C LEU A 18 -22.83 -7.97 -5.36
N TYR A 19 -21.58 -8.16 -5.77
CA TYR A 19 -21.18 -8.55 -7.14
C TYR A 19 -21.75 -9.91 -7.60
N ARG A 20 -22.35 -10.70 -6.68
CA ARG A 20 -23.08 -11.94 -7.01
C ARG A 20 -24.60 -11.71 -7.15
N HIS A 21 -25.10 -10.55 -6.74
CA HIS A 21 -26.52 -10.24 -6.63
C HIS A 21 -26.99 -9.12 -7.56
N LEU A 22 -26.17 -8.10 -7.79
CA LEU A 22 -26.40 -7.01 -8.74
C LEU A 22 -25.44 -7.11 -9.92
N GLY A 23 -25.67 -6.28 -10.94
CA GLY A 23 -24.89 -6.32 -12.17
C GLY A 23 -25.48 -7.27 -13.21
N ALA A 24 -24.64 -7.69 -14.15
CA ALA A 24 -25.01 -8.58 -15.24
C ALA A 24 -24.45 -9.99 -15.05
N HIS A 25 -25.31 -11.01 -15.08
CA HIS A 25 -24.90 -12.40 -14.87
C HIS A 25 -25.51 -13.36 -15.87
N PRO A 26 -24.80 -14.45 -16.24
CA PRO A 26 -25.35 -15.49 -17.10
C PRO A 26 -26.57 -16.15 -16.45
N CYS A 27 -27.62 -16.36 -17.25
CA CYS A 27 -28.81 -17.08 -16.83
C CYS A 27 -29.33 -18.00 -17.95
N LYS A 28 -30.36 -18.81 -17.65
CA LYS A 28 -30.97 -19.68 -18.66
C LYS A 28 -31.56 -18.83 -19.78
N GLY A 29 -30.94 -18.90 -20.96
CA GLY A 29 -31.43 -18.22 -22.17
C GLY A 29 -30.76 -16.88 -22.47
N GLY A 30 -29.75 -16.47 -21.73
CA GLY A 30 -29.02 -15.23 -21.97
C GLY A 30 -28.36 -14.66 -20.72
N TRP A 31 -28.54 -13.39 -20.46
CA TRP A 31 -28.03 -12.65 -19.34
C TRP A 31 -29.15 -11.96 -18.56
N SER A 32 -29.01 -11.89 -17.26
CA SER A 32 -29.87 -11.12 -16.38
C SER A 32 -29.13 -9.88 -15.90
N PHE A 33 -29.83 -8.75 -15.85
CA PHE A 33 -29.30 -7.43 -15.49
C PHE A 33 -30.07 -6.90 -14.30
N ARG A 34 -29.36 -6.36 -13.29
CA ARG A 34 -29.97 -5.82 -12.08
C ARG A 34 -29.22 -4.59 -11.60
N ILE A 35 -29.97 -3.52 -11.33
CA ILE A 35 -29.43 -2.28 -10.77
C ILE A 35 -30.32 -1.78 -9.63
N TRP A 36 -29.73 -1.30 -8.56
CA TRP A 36 -30.44 -0.65 -7.48
C TRP A 36 -30.54 0.86 -7.75
N ALA A 37 -31.72 1.35 -8.01
CA ALA A 37 -32.03 2.74 -8.34
C ALA A 37 -33.44 3.12 -7.80
N PRO A 38 -33.59 3.24 -6.46
CA PRO A 38 -34.90 3.40 -5.82
C PRO A 38 -35.57 4.75 -6.12
N GLY A 39 -34.79 5.79 -6.44
CA GLY A 39 -35.31 7.11 -6.81
C GLY A 39 -35.72 7.24 -8.28
N ALA A 40 -35.31 6.31 -9.14
CA ALA A 40 -35.59 6.36 -10.57
C ALA A 40 -37.09 6.20 -10.87
N LEU A 41 -37.59 6.97 -11.84
CA LEU A 41 -38.96 6.87 -12.37
C LEU A 41 -39.07 5.73 -13.39
N ASP A 42 -38.03 5.48 -14.18
CA ASP A 42 -37.93 4.38 -15.14
C ASP A 42 -36.44 4.02 -15.36
N VAL A 43 -36.18 2.75 -15.73
CA VAL A 43 -34.86 2.27 -16.11
C VAL A 43 -34.99 1.40 -17.36
N GLN A 44 -34.09 1.63 -18.31
CA GLN A 44 -34.00 0.87 -19.55
C GLN A 44 -32.60 0.29 -19.71
N LEU A 45 -32.52 -0.89 -20.28
CA LEU A 45 -31.28 -1.57 -20.63
C LEU A 45 -30.93 -1.32 -22.10
N GLU A 46 -29.72 -0.86 -22.36
CA GLU A 46 -29.15 -0.64 -23.69
C GLU A 46 -27.86 -1.42 -23.87
N GLY A 47 -27.59 -1.87 -25.09
CA GLY A 47 -26.33 -2.56 -25.39
C GLY A 47 -26.24 -3.10 -26.81
N ASP A 48 -25.12 -3.72 -27.13
CA ASP A 48 -24.83 -4.31 -28.45
C ASP A 48 -25.90 -5.35 -28.87
N PHE A 49 -26.45 -6.06 -27.90
CA PHE A 49 -27.43 -7.14 -28.12
C PHE A 49 -28.82 -6.64 -28.54
N ASN A 50 -29.13 -5.37 -28.35
CA ASN A 50 -30.42 -4.77 -28.74
C ASN A 50 -30.25 -3.52 -29.63
N GLY A 51 -29.03 -3.31 -30.19
CA GLY A 51 -28.72 -2.17 -31.05
C GLY A 51 -28.80 -0.84 -30.34
N TRP A 52 -28.49 -0.81 -29.03
CA TRP A 52 -28.53 0.38 -28.17
C TRP A 52 -29.92 1.04 -28.10
N GLN A 53 -30.96 0.21 -28.15
CA GLN A 53 -32.34 0.64 -28.02
C GLN A 53 -32.84 0.29 -26.62
N GLY A 54 -33.41 1.26 -25.90
CA GLY A 54 -33.86 1.09 -24.53
C GLY A 54 -34.90 -0.04 -24.39
N ALA A 55 -34.51 -1.11 -23.69
CA ALA A 55 -35.41 -2.19 -23.29
C ALA A 55 -35.89 -1.93 -21.85
N PRO A 56 -37.23 -1.94 -21.59
CA PRO A 56 -37.75 -1.61 -20.27
C PRO A 56 -37.37 -2.66 -19.23
N MET A 57 -37.09 -2.21 -18.01
CA MET A 57 -36.81 -3.03 -16.85
C MET A 57 -37.98 -3.01 -15.86
N SER A 58 -38.12 -4.05 -15.06
CA SER A 58 -39.17 -4.16 -14.02
C SER A 58 -38.58 -3.85 -12.65
N ARG A 59 -39.25 -3.01 -11.87
CA ARG A 59 -38.87 -2.61 -10.52
C ARG A 59 -39.54 -3.49 -9.47
N ASP A 60 -38.78 -3.92 -8.47
CA ASP A 60 -39.30 -4.56 -7.26
C ASP A 60 -39.57 -3.55 -6.12
N ASN A 61 -40.11 -4.05 -4.99
CA ASN A 61 -40.43 -3.21 -3.84
C ASN A 61 -39.17 -2.65 -3.11
N ALA A 62 -37.99 -3.21 -3.33
CA ALA A 62 -36.74 -2.75 -2.76
C ALA A 62 -36.05 -1.69 -3.64
N GLY A 63 -36.64 -1.34 -4.78
CA GLY A 63 -36.06 -0.38 -5.71
C GLY A 63 -35.01 -0.97 -6.64
N VAL A 64 -34.99 -2.30 -6.77
CA VAL A 64 -34.11 -2.97 -7.74
C VAL A 64 -34.85 -3.12 -9.06
N TRP A 65 -34.21 -2.64 -10.11
CA TRP A 65 -34.68 -2.81 -11.48
C TRP A 65 -34.02 -4.04 -12.10
N SER A 66 -34.79 -4.85 -12.82
CA SER A 66 -34.30 -6.08 -13.42
C SER A 66 -34.92 -6.40 -14.77
N CYS A 67 -34.14 -7.02 -15.64
CA CYS A 67 -34.61 -7.64 -16.87
C CYS A 67 -33.68 -8.77 -17.31
N THR A 68 -34.09 -9.48 -18.38
CA THR A 68 -33.24 -10.49 -19.05
C THR A 68 -33.13 -10.18 -20.54
N ALA A 69 -31.96 -10.40 -21.13
CA ALA A 69 -31.76 -10.22 -22.56
C ALA A 69 -30.94 -11.39 -23.16
N LYS A 70 -31.16 -11.64 -24.46
CA LYS A 70 -30.32 -12.57 -25.23
C LYS A 70 -29.03 -11.86 -25.60
N ALA A 71 -28.04 -11.94 -24.72
CA ALA A 71 -26.74 -11.33 -24.88
C ALA A 71 -25.62 -12.39 -24.83
N LYS A 72 -24.44 -12.00 -25.25
CA LYS A 72 -23.21 -12.83 -25.23
C LYS A 72 -22.14 -12.16 -24.40
N GLU A 73 -21.29 -12.96 -23.77
CA GLU A 73 -20.10 -12.45 -23.09
C GLU A 73 -19.27 -11.53 -23.99
N GLY A 74 -18.71 -10.47 -23.41
CA GLY A 74 -17.90 -9.48 -24.12
C GLY A 74 -18.70 -8.33 -24.73
N GLN A 75 -20.02 -8.43 -24.89
CA GLN A 75 -20.85 -7.34 -25.41
C GLN A 75 -20.93 -6.19 -24.40
N LEU A 76 -21.08 -4.98 -24.93
CA LEU A 76 -21.20 -3.75 -24.14
C LEU A 76 -22.65 -3.46 -23.78
N TYR A 77 -22.86 -2.81 -22.62
CA TYR A 77 -24.17 -2.38 -22.16
C TYR A 77 -24.10 -1.18 -21.21
N LYS A 78 -25.22 -0.49 -21.08
CA LYS A 78 -25.49 0.58 -20.11
C LYS A 78 -26.89 0.47 -19.54
N PHE A 79 -27.10 1.13 -18.42
CA PHE A 79 -28.43 1.45 -17.91
C PHE A 79 -28.78 2.90 -18.24
N ARG A 80 -29.92 3.12 -18.86
CA ARG A 80 -30.49 4.44 -19.07
C ARG A 80 -31.52 4.68 -18.00
N VAL A 81 -31.31 5.69 -17.16
CA VAL A 81 -32.08 5.95 -15.94
C VAL A 81 -32.84 7.26 -16.09
N LEU A 82 -34.18 7.24 -15.81
CA LEU A 82 -35.00 8.44 -15.73
C LEU A 82 -35.05 8.94 -14.29
N GLY A 83 -34.43 10.07 -14.03
CA GLY A 83 -34.46 10.71 -12.72
C GLY A 83 -35.77 11.39 -12.38
N PRO A 84 -36.01 11.75 -11.10
CA PRO A 84 -37.20 12.48 -10.65
C PRO A 84 -37.40 13.85 -11.31
N ASP A 85 -36.31 14.43 -11.82
CA ASP A 85 -36.31 15.69 -12.56
C ASP A 85 -36.82 15.56 -14.03
N GLY A 86 -37.10 14.33 -14.47
CA GLY A 86 -37.53 14.00 -15.82
C GLY A 86 -36.39 13.89 -16.84
N SER A 87 -35.12 13.95 -16.41
CA SER A 87 -33.99 13.75 -17.31
C SER A 87 -33.59 12.28 -17.42
N TRP A 88 -33.19 11.87 -18.64
CA TRP A 88 -32.58 10.57 -18.89
C TRP A 88 -31.08 10.68 -18.87
N VAL A 89 -30.40 9.82 -18.11
CA VAL A 89 -28.94 9.73 -18.05
C VAL A 89 -28.52 8.27 -18.30
N GLU A 90 -27.46 8.09 -19.09
CA GLU A 90 -26.85 6.78 -19.31
C GLU A 90 -25.74 6.54 -18.28
N HIS A 91 -25.83 5.41 -17.58
CA HIS A 91 -24.86 5.02 -16.57
C HIS A 91 -24.18 3.70 -16.93
N SER A 92 -22.90 3.58 -16.60
CA SER A 92 -22.25 2.28 -16.44
C SER A 92 -22.91 1.51 -15.30
N ASP A 93 -22.82 0.19 -15.33
CA ASP A 93 -23.31 -0.64 -14.23
C ASP A 93 -22.40 -0.49 -13.01
N PRO A 94 -22.92 -0.04 -11.86
CA PRO A 94 -22.12 0.10 -10.63
C PRO A 94 -21.43 -1.19 -10.16
N CYS A 95 -22.02 -2.34 -10.51
CA CYS A 95 -21.52 -3.68 -10.14
C CYS A 95 -20.91 -4.44 -11.33
N ALA A 96 -20.56 -3.75 -12.41
CA ALA A 96 -19.90 -4.37 -13.56
C ALA A 96 -18.56 -4.97 -13.17
N LEU A 97 -18.30 -6.20 -13.66
CA LEU A 97 -17.06 -6.94 -13.43
C LEU A 97 -16.00 -6.66 -14.50
N ALA A 98 -16.36 -5.99 -15.57
CA ALA A 98 -15.48 -5.55 -16.65
C ALA A 98 -16.03 -4.28 -17.32
N ALA A 99 -15.14 -3.44 -17.82
CA ALA A 99 -15.46 -2.18 -18.45
C ALA A 99 -14.97 -2.11 -19.90
N GLU A 100 -15.56 -1.21 -20.67
CA GLU A 100 -15.03 -0.77 -21.95
C GLU A 100 -13.75 0.03 -21.74
N LEU A 101 -12.80 -0.08 -22.69
CA LEU A 101 -11.60 0.74 -22.65
C LEU A 101 -11.95 2.21 -22.90
N ARG A 102 -11.42 3.10 -22.06
CA ARG A 102 -11.59 4.54 -22.24
C ARG A 102 -11.17 5.02 -23.66
N PRO A 103 -11.81 6.00 -24.26
CA PRO A 103 -12.80 6.92 -23.70
C PRO A 103 -14.23 6.35 -23.61
N GLY A 104 -14.44 5.08 -23.98
CA GLY A 104 -15.73 4.42 -23.79
C GLY A 104 -16.09 4.32 -22.31
N THR A 105 -17.39 4.33 -22.02
CA THR A 105 -17.93 4.35 -20.64
C THR A 105 -18.95 3.24 -20.39
N ALA A 106 -19.04 2.26 -21.29
CA ALA A 106 -19.96 1.15 -21.14
C ALA A 106 -19.37 0.06 -20.22
N SER A 107 -20.26 -0.69 -19.62
CA SER A 107 -19.92 -1.93 -18.95
C SER A 107 -19.82 -3.07 -19.95
N ARG A 108 -18.98 -4.07 -19.65
CA ARG A 108 -18.80 -5.26 -20.51
C ARG A 108 -19.29 -6.50 -19.81
N LEU A 109 -20.05 -7.33 -20.51
CA LEU A 109 -20.53 -8.60 -19.99
C LEU A 109 -19.37 -9.56 -19.72
N PHE A 110 -19.27 -10.00 -18.47
CA PHE A 110 -18.22 -10.92 -18.02
C PHE A 110 -18.81 -11.97 -17.06
N ASP A 111 -18.52 -13.24 -17.33
CA ASP A 111 -18.94 -14.35 -16.46
C ASP A 111 -17.89 -14.57 -15.35
N LEU A 112 -18.24 -14.22 -14.11
CA LEU A 112 -17.37 -14.35 -12.93
C LEU A 112 -16.89 -15.80 -12.67
N SER A 113 -17.64 -16.82 -13.14
CA SER A 113 -17.26 -18.22 -12.96
C SER A 113 -15.96 -18.60 -13.68
N ARG A 114 -15.49 -17.75 -14.60
CA ARG A 114 -14.22 -17.94 -15.31
C ARG A 114 -13.00 -17.66 -14.45
N LEU A 115 -13.13 -16.94 -13.33
CA LEU A 115 -12.01 -16.51 -12.52
C LEU A 115 -11.42 -17.67 -11.71
N GLU A 116 -12.25 -18.50 -11.09
CA GLU A 116 -11.81 -19.62 -10.25
C GLU A 116 -10.83 -20.56 -10.97
N ALA A 117 -11.07 -20.82 -12.25
CA ALA A 117 -10.22 -21.71 -13.06
C ALA A 117 -8.83 -21.11 -13.39
N GLN A 118 -8.56 -19.86 -13.05
CA GLN A 118 -7.27 -19.21 -13.33
C GLN A 118 -6.23 -19.45 -12.22
N PHE A 119 -6.67 -19.89 -11.05
CA PHE A 119 -5.80 -20.02 -9.88
C PHE A 119 -5.30 -21.44 -9.68
N THR A 120 -4.01 -21.56 -9.37
CA THR A 120 -3.31 -22.79 -8.96
C THR A 120 -2.51 -22.57 -7.67
N ASP A 121 -2.77 -21.47 -7.00
CA ASP A 121 -2.07 -20.90 -5.86
C ASP A 121 -2.52 -21.43 -4.48
N GLY A 122 -3.23 -22.56 -4.44
CA GLY A 122 -3.80 -23.11 -3.20
C GLY A 122 -2.80 -23.32 -2.06
N VAL A 123 -1.52 -23.58 -2.37
CA VAL A 123 -0.45 -23.69 -1.35
C VAL A 123 -0.14 -22.31 -0.75
N TRP A 124 -0.09 -21.28 -1.59
CA TRP A 124 0.10 -19.90 -1.15
C TRP A 124 -1.05 -19.46 -0.25
N MET A 125 -2.29 -19.57 -0.72
CA MET A 125 -3.49 -19.20 0.04
C MET A 125 -3.61 -19.89 1.39
N ALA A 126 -3.20 -21.17 1.48
CA ALA A 126 -3.19 -21.91 2.74
C ALA A 126 -2.05 -21.48 3.69
N GLY A 127 -1.00 -20.85 3.18
CA GLY A 127 0.17 -20.38 3.92
C GLY A 127 0.16 -18.91 4.28
N GLN A 128 -0.84 -18.16 3.83
CA GLN A 128 -0.97 -16.72 4.11
C GLN A 128 -1.09 -16.44 5.61
N ASP A 129 -0.47 -15.35 6.03
CA ASP A 129 -0.64 -14.77 7.36
C ASP A 129 -0.48 -13.24 7.32
N LYS A 130 -0.64 -12.59 8.46
CA LYS A 130 -0.56 -11.14 8.60
C LYS A 130 0.86 -10.60 8.78
N HIS A 131 1.87 -11.42 8.68
CA HIS A 131 3.29 -11.08 8.77
C HIS A 131 3.74 -10.36 10.06
N TYR A 132 3.02 -10.46 11.18
CA TYR A 132 3.41 -9.76 12.41
C TYR A 132 4.84 -10.09 12.86
N ASP A 133 5.24 -11.37 12.79
CA ASP A 133 6.58 -11.87 13.13
C ASP A 133 7.36 -12.39 11.90
N ARG A 134 7.01 -11.92 10.71
CA ARG A 134 7.68 -12.25 9.43
C ARG A 134 8.14 -10.98 8.74
N PRO A 135 9.15 -11.06 7.85
CA PRO A 135 9.52 -9.90 7.06
C PRO A 135 8.38 -9.50 6.13
N MET A 136 8.12 -8.21 6.04
CA MET A 136 7.23 -7.63 5.04
C MET A 136 7.85 -6.32 4.53
N ASN A 137 8.29 -6.35 3.27
CA ASN A 137 8.71 -5.20 2.51
C ASN A 137 7.94 -5.17 1.19
N ILE A 138 7.25 -4.07 0.99
CA ILE A 138 6.26 -3.86 -0.05
C ILE A 138 6.86 -3.00 -1.14
N TYR A 139 6.65 -3.39 -2.40
CA TYR A 139 6.93 -2.59 -3.58
C TYR A 139 5.64 -1.95 -4.06
N GLU A 140 5.45 -0.66 -3.78
CA GLU A 140 4.30 0.10 -4.26
C GLU A 140 4.53 0.52 -5.71
N MET A 141 3.53 0.31 -6.60
CA MET A 141 3.70 0.63 -8.00
C MET A 141 2.43 1.05 -8.72
N HIS A 142 2.60 1.87 -9.76
CA HIS A 142 1.59 2.19 -10.75
C HIS A 142 1.82 1.36 -12.03
N ALA A 143 0.87 0.52 -12.38
CA ALA A 143 1.01 -0.46 -13.47
C ALA A 143 1.32 0.18 -14.84
N GLY A 144 0.75 1.37 -15.14
CA GLY A 144 0.88 2.03 -16.43
C GLY A 144 2.18 2.82 -16.64
N SER A 145 2.98 3.04 -15.59
CA SER A 145 4.19 3.87 -15.67
C SER A 145 5.43 3.21 -15.06
N TRP A 146 5.34 1.96 -14.61
CA TRP A 146 6.52 1.21 -14.19
C TRP A 146 7.44 0.93 -15.38
N LYS A 147 6.89 0.36 -16.46
CA LYS A 147 7.58 0.09 -17.71
C LYS A 147 6.57 0.11 -18.86
N ARG A 148 7.02 0.47 -20.07
CA ARG A 148 6.19 0.48 -21.27
C ARG A 148 6.82 -0.35 -22.39
N LYS A 149 6.01 -0.76 -23.34
CA LYS A 149 6.48 -1.41 -24.56
C LYS A 149 7.29 -0.42 -25.43
N PRO A 150 8.13 -0.90 -26.35
CA PRO A 150 8.92 -0.02 -27.23
C PRO A 150 8.11 0.95 -28.08
N ASP A 151 6.84 0.67 -28.34
CA ASP A 151 5.91 1.53 -29.06
C ASP A 151 5.19 2.56 -28.13
N GLY A 152 5.50 2.54 -26.85
CA GLY A 152 4.91 3.42 -25.81
C GLY A 152 3.59 2.92 -25.25
N SER A 153 3.04 1.80 -25.71
CA SER A 153 1.82 1.20 -25.17
C SER A 153 2.08 0.53 -23.82
N TRP A 154 1.00 0.31 -23.06
CA TRP A 154 1.05 -0.40 -21.80
C TRP A 154 1.29 -1.90 -22.02
N TYR A 155 1.92 -2.53 -21.03
CA TYR A 155 1.86 -3.98 -20.88
C TYR A 155 0.45 -4.38 -20.45
N ASP A 156 -0.04 -5.52 -20.95
CA ASP A 156 -1.19 -6.14 -20.29
C ASP A 156 -0.78 -6.83 -18.98
N TYR A 157 -1.76 -7.27 -18.18
CA TYR A 157 -1.47 -7.86 -16.88
C TYR A 157 -0.55 -9.09 -16.95
N GLU A 158 -0.67 -9.94 -17.98
CA GLU A 158 0.18 -11.12 -18.13
C GLU A 158 1.60 -10.75 -18.58
N GLU A 159 1.73 -9.80 -19.50
CA GLU A 159 3.01 -9.25 -19.92
C GLU A 159 3.71 -8.50 -18.78
N LEU A 160 2.93 -7.73 -17.97
CA LEU A 160 3.45 -7.03 -16.80
C LEU A 160 4.01 -8.02 -15.79
N ALA A 161 3.33 -9.14 -15.53
CA ALA A 161 3.81 -10.18 -14.64
C ALA A 161 5.18 -10.74 -15.09
N GLN A 162 5.38 -10.93 -16.39
CA GLN A 162 6.64 -11.47 -16.95
C GLN A 162 7.83 -10.52 -16.74
N GLU A 163 7.59 -9.21 -16.76
CA GLU A 163 8.62 -8.20 -16.56
C GLU A 163 8.85 -7.86 -15.08
N LEU A 164 7.77 -7.76 -14.30
CA LEU A 164 7.80 -7.29 -12.92
C LEU A 164 8.29 -8.36 -11.95
N ILE A 165 7.80 -9.59 -12.07
CA ILE A 165 8.09 -10.64 -11.08
C ILE A 165 9.59 -10.92 -10.95
N PRO A 166 10.38 -11.05 -12.04
CA PRO A 166 11.83 -11.19 -11.91
C PRO A 166 12.49 -10.04 -11.14
N TRP A 167 12.02 -8.79 -11.32
CA TRP A 167 12.51 -7.62 -10.60
C TRP A 167 12.21 -7.70 -9.10
N LEU A 168 10.98 -8.06 -8.73
CA LEU A 168 10.58 -8.19 -7.33
C LEU A 168 11.36 -9.30 -6.61
N VAL A 169 11.56 -10.44 -7.27
CA VAL A 169 12.34 -11.58 -6.74
C VAL A 169 13.81 -11.21 -6.59
N GLU A 170 14.42 -10.58 -7.60
CA GLU A 170 15.81 -10.12 -7.52
C GLU A 170 16.03 -9.14 -6.36
N HIS A 171 15.09 -8.21 -6.15
CA HIS A 171 15.16 -7.23 -5.08
C HIS A 171 14.58 -7.73 -3.75
N GLN A 172 14.14 -8.99 -3.70
CA GLN A 172 13.64 -9.65 -2.48
C GLN A 172 12.49 -8.87 -1.80
N TYR A 173 11.58 -8.30 -2.60
CA TYR A 173 10.31 -7.81 -2.09
C TYR A 173 9.38 -8.97 -1.74
N THR A 174 8.61 -8.82 -0.67
CA THR A 174 7.63 -9.84 -0.24
C THR A 174 6.27 -9.65 -0.88
N HIS A 175 5.92 -8.40 -1.13
CA HIS A 175 4.62 -8.01 -1.70
C HIS A 175 4.79 -6.93 -2.76
N VAL A 176 3.86 -6.90 -3.70
CA VAL A 176 3.60 -5.75 -4.54
C VAL A 176 2.28 -5.11 -4.11
N GLU A 177 2.29 -3.78 -3.91
CA GLU A 177 1.08 -2.98 -3.70
C GLU A 177 0.79 -2.20 -4.98
N LEU A 178 -0.38 -2.44 -5.55
CA LEU A 178 -0.79 -1.82 -6.80
C LEU A 178 -1.63 -0.59 -6.50
N LEU A 179 -1.21 0.60 -6.99
CA LEU A 179 -2.07 1.77 -6.99
C LEU A 179 -3.44 1.39 -7.58
N PRO A 180 -4.54 2.11 -7.28
CA PRO A 180 -5.89 1.62 -7.51
C PRO A 180 -6.11 1.12 -8.94
N LEU A 181 -6.43 -0.16 -9.09
CA LEU A 181 -6.75 -0.80 -10.37
C LEU A 181 -8.25 -0.89 -10.63
N ALA A 182 -9.10 -0.41 -9.74
CA ALA A 182 -10.51 -0.27 -10.04
C ALA A 182 -10.71 0.69 -11.23
N GLU A 183 -11.71 0.42 -12.09
CA GLU A 183 -11.89 1.21 -13.32
C GLU A 183 -12.13 2.69 -13.03
N HIS A 184 -11.48 3.55 -13.79
CA HIS A 184 -11.49 5.00 -13.62
C HIS A 184 -11.40 5.73 -14.97
N PRO A 185 -12.00 6.93 -15.13
CA PRO A 185 -12.07 7.61 -16.41
C PRO A 185 -10.81 8.38 -16.77
N PHE A 186 -10.05 8.84 -15.77
CA PHE A 186 -8.95 9.81 -15.94
C PHE A 186 -7.62 9.24 -15.45
N ASP A 187 -6.63 9.13 -16.35
CA ASP A 187 -5.31 8.56 -16.05
C ASP A 187 -4.56 9.35 -14.97
N GLY A 188 -4.62 10.69 -15.04
CA GLY A 188 -3.99 11.58 -14.06
C GLY A 188 -4.60 11.52 -12.66
N SER A 189 -5.65 10.74 -12.43
CA SER A 189 -6.14 10.41 -11.09
C SER A 189 -5.39 9.23 -10.47
N TRP A 190 -4.50 8.56 -11.23
CA TRP A 190 -3.73 7.37 -10.81
C TRP A 190 -4.60 6.21 -10.31
N GLY A 191 -5.88 6.23 -10.64
CA GLY A 191 -6.87 5.28 -10.16
C GLY A 191 -7.66 5.72 -8.92
N TYR A 192 -7.36 6.87 -8.32
CA TYR A 192 -8.06 7.33 -7.10
C TYR A 192 -9.45 7.95 -7.35
N GLN A 193 -9.87 8.13 -8.61
CA GLN A 193 -11.22 8.61 -8.97
C GLN A 193 -12.01 7.52 -9.70
N ASN A 194 -12.50 6.55 -8.95
CA ASN A 194 -13.15 5.36 -9.51
C ASN A 194 -14.54 5.65 -10.05
N THR A 195 -14.89 4.91 -11.12
CA THR A 195 -16.25 4.79 -11.66
C THR A 195 -16.74 3.34 -11.62
N GLY A 196 -15.82 2.35 -11.66
CA GLY A 196 -16.15 0.92 -11.66
C GLY A 196 -15.42 0.16 -10.54
N TYR A 197 -16.02 0.07 -9.37
CA TYR A 197 -15.41 -0.49 -8.15
C TYR A 197 -15.15 -2.00 -8.18
N PHE A 198 -15.83 -2.74 -9.07
CA PHE A 198 -15.75 -4.20 -9.14
C PHE A 198 -14.98 -4.72 -10.36
N ALA A 199 -14.55 -3.81 -11.23
CA ALA A 199 -13.86 -4.14 -12.47
C ALA A 199 -12.38 -3.75 -12.37
N PRO A 200 -11.42 -4.67 -12.56
CA PRO A 200 -10.05 -4.28 -12.87
C PRO A 200 -10.02 -3.42 -14.11
N THR A 201 -9.25 -2.33 -14.08
CA THR A 201 -9.22 -1.39 -15.20
C THR A 201 -8.88 -2.08 -16.52
N SER A 202 -9.66 -1.77 -17.54
CA SER A 202 -9.52 -2.28 -18.90
C SER A 202 -8.24 -1.82 -19.62
N ARG A 203 -7.53 -0.85 -19.05
CA ARG A 203 -6.25 -0.33 -19.58
C ARG A 203 -5.20 -1.41 -19.78
N TYR A 204 -5.14 -2.33 -18.84
CA TYR A 204 -4.11 -3.37 -18.76
C TYR A 204 -4.66 -4.76 -19.08
N GLY A 205 -5.87 -4.85 -19.63
CA GLY A 205 -6.44 -6.12 -20.09
C GLY A 205 -7.77 -6.49 -19.45
N THR A 206 -7.98 -7.78 -19.27
CA THR A 206 -9.24 -8.38 -18.84
C THR A 206 -9.17 -8.84 -17.39
N PRO A 207 -10.33 -9.07 -16.72
CA PRO A 207 -10.37 -9.67 -15.39
C PRO A 207 -9.64 -11.03 -15.29
N VAL A 208 -9.70 -11.84 -16.36
CA VAL A 208 -8.96 -13.12 -16.43
C VAL A 208 -7.45 -12.91 -16.41
N GLN A 209 -6.95 -11.93 -17.15
CA GLN A 209 -5.52 -11.61 -17.17
C GLN A 209 -5.04 -11.08 -15.82
N PHE A 210 -5.87 -10.27 -15.13
CA PHE A 210 -5.54 -9.82 -13.78
C PHE A 210 -5.48 -10.99 -12.78
N ALA A 211 -6.46 -11.91 -12.82
CA ALA A 211 -6.40 -13.12 -12.00
C ALA A 211 -5.13 -13.96 -12.26
N ARG A 212 -4.70 -14.08 -13.52
CA ARG A 212 -3.44 -14.76 -13.86
C ARG A 212 -2.20 -14.00 -13.39
N PHE A 213 -2.23 -12.65 -13.39
CA PHE A 213 -1.16 -11.83 -12.80
C PHE A 213 -0.99 -12.16 -11.31
N VAL A 214 -2.09 -12.14 -10.54
CA VAL A 214 -2.06 -12.48 -9.11
C VAL A 214 -1.55 -13.90 -8.89
N ASN A 215 -2.10 -14.87 -9.63
CA ASN A 215 -1.63 -16.27 -9.54
C ASN A 215 -0.12 -16.40 -9.85
N ALA A 216 0.39 -15.68 -10.85
CA ALA A 216 1.81 -15.69 -11.17
C ALA A 216 2.69 -15.09 -10.06
N CYS A 217 2.24 -14.02 -9.40
CA CYS A 217 2.90 -13.45 -8.24
C CYS A 217 2.98 -14.48 -7.09
N HIS A 218 1.88 -15.14 -6.76
CA HIS A 218 1.82 -16.16 -5.71
C HIS A 218 2.75 -17.34 -5.99
N LEU A 219 2.78 -17.82 -7.24
CA LEU A 219 3.69 -18.90 -7.64
C LEU A 219 5.17 -18.52 -7.54
N ALA A 220 5.47 -17.22 -7.60
CA ALA A 220 6.81 -16.69 -7.39
C ALA A 220 7.13 -16.33 -5.93
N GLY A 221 6.19 -16.52 -5.00
CA GLY A 221 6.35 -16.18 -3.59
C GLY A 221 6.15 -14.70 -3.28
N ILE A 222 5.40 -13.98 -4.11
CA ILE A 222 5.09 -12.54 -3.96
C ILE A 222 3.61 -12.37 -3.67
N GLY A 223 3.26 -11.72 -2.55
CA GLY A 223 1.90 -11.31 -2.24
C GLY A 223 1.45 -10.09 -3.04
N VAL A 224 0.14 -9.93 -3.21
CA VAL A 224 -0.45 -8.81 -3.95
C VAL A 224 -1.39 -8.03 -3.03
N LEU A 225 -1.09 -6.76 -2.81
CA LEU A 225 -1.95 -5.83 -2.08
C LEU A 225 -2.63 -4.89 -3.07
N MET A 226 -3.90 -4.60 -2.82
CA MET A 226 -4.69 -3.70 -3.65
C MET A 226 -4.94 -2.39 -2.91
N ASP A 227 -4.62 -1.27 -3.56
CA ASP A 227 -5.02 0.03 -3.06
C ASP A 227 -6.52 0.27 -3.35
N PHE A 228 -7.27 0.61 -2.31
CA PHE A 228 -8.72 0.75 -2.33
C PHE A 228 -9.17 2.11 -1.81
N VAL A 229 -10.07 2.77 -2.55
CA VAL A 229 -10.56 4.12 -2.27
C VAL A 229 -11.95 4.07 -1.64
N PRO A 230 -12.10 3.96 -0.31
CA PRO A 230 -13.40 3.85 0.34
C PRO A 230 -14.11 5.19 0.59
N VAL A 231 -13.42 6.31 0.38
CA VAL A 231 -13.86 7.62 0.88
C VAL A 231 -14.68 8.40 -0.14
N HIS A 232 -14.27 8.37 -1.40
CA HIS A 232 -14.87 9.19 -2.45
C HIS A 232 -14.85 8.48 -3.81
N PHE A 233 -15.61 9.00 -4.77
CA PHE A 233 -15.73 8.48 -6.14
C PHE A 233 -15.81 9.61 -7.16
N ALA A 234 -15.54 9.28 -8.43
CA ALA A 234 -15.55 10.23 -9.54
C ALA A 234 -16.92 10.89 -9.75
N LYS A 235 -16.94 12.19 -10.03
CA LYS A 235 -18.16 12.99 -10.27
C LYS A 235 -18.68 12.88 -11.72
N ASN A 236 -18.39 11.79 -12.40
CA ASN A 236 -18.84 11.56 -13.77
C ASN A 236 -20.34 11.28 -13.82
N ALA A 237 -21.04 11.86 -14.79
CA ALA A 237 -22.47 11.66 -14.95
C ALA A 237 -22.84 10.22 -15.32
N ASP A 238 -21.94 9.48 -15.95
CA ASP A 238 -22.07 8.08 -16.32
C ASP A 238 -21.70 7.10 -15.19
N GLY A 239 -21.23 7.60 -14.03
CA GLY A 239 -20.83 6.83 -12.86
C GLY A 239 -21.89 6.81 -11.76
N LEU A 240 -21.39 6.78 -10.48
CA LEU A 240 -22.26 6.70 -9.29
C LEU A 240 -22.96 8.01 -8.94
N ALA A 241 -22.39 9.17 -9.32
CA ALA A 241 -22.93 10.47 -8.97
C ALA A 241 -24.35 10.63 -9.51
N ARG A 242 -25.31 10.87 -8.61
CA ARG A 242 -26.73 11.02 -8.98
C ARG A 242 -27.28 9.86 -9.80
N LEU A 243 -26.87 8.64 -9.54
CA LEU A 243 -27.20 7.45 -10.33
C LEU A 243 -28.72 7.30 -10.63
N ASP A 244 -29.57 7.61 -9.66
CA ASP A 244 -31.03 7.55 -9.83
C ASP A 244 -31.67 8.96 -9.87
N GLY A 245 -30.89 9.99 -10.11
CA GLY A 245 -31.30 11.39 -10.09
C GLY A 245 -31.32 12.00 -8.67
N THR A 246 -31.12 11.20 -7.62
CA THR A 246 -31.04 11.66 -6.23
C THR A 246 -29.60 11.57 -5.68
N PHE A 247 -29.35 12.04 -4.46
CA PHE A 247 -28.10 11.78 -3.74
C PHE A 247 -28.10 10.34 -3.20
N LEU A 248 -27.86 9.37 -4.09
CA LEU A 248 -28.00 7.96 -3.76
C LEU A 248 -26.80 7.42 -2.99
N TYR A 249 -25.59 7.66 -3.48
CA TYR A 249 -24.33 7.22 -2.88
C TYR A 249 -23.64 8.28 -2.07
N GLU A 250 -23.82 9.54 -2.42
CA GLU A 250 -23.20 10.71 -1.81
C GLU A 250 -24.10 11.39 -0.77
N TYR A 251 -23.48 12.24 0.10
CA TYR A 251 -24.24 13.10 1.01
C TYR A 251 -24.95 14.22 0.25
N ASP A 252 -26.17 14.54 0.69
CA ASP A 252 -26.95 15.71 0.21
C ASP A 252 -26.65 16.96 1.06
N SER A 253 -25.38 17.41 1.04
CA SER A 253 -24.94 18.58 1.78
C SER A 253 -23.55 19.04 1.31
N ASP A 254 -22.98 20.08 1.97
CA ASP A 254 -21.63 20.58 1.73
C ASP A 254 -20.53 19.52 1.91
N VAL A 255 -20.77 18.51 2.78
CA VAL A 255 -19.81 17.41 2.97
C VAL A 255 -19.87 16.34 1.88
N GLY A 256 -20.82 16.45 0.96
CA GLY A 256 -20.97 15.51 -0.18
C GLY A 256 -19.93 15.69 -1.29
N GLN A 257 -19.10 16.74 -1.22
CA GLN A 257 -18.03 16.98 -2.19
C GLN A 257 -16.67 17.02 -1.50
N SER A 258 -15.67 16.43 -2.11
CA SER A 258 -14.29 16.47 -1.64
C SER A 258 -13.54 17.67 -2.21
N GLU A 259 -12.38 17.98 -1.61
CA GLU A 259 -11.45 19.00 -2.12
C GLU A 259 -10.85 18.63 -3.50
N TRP A 260 -10.87 17.34 -3.86
CA TRP A 260 -10.39 16.82 -5.15
C TRP A 260 -11.45 16.86 -6.27
N GLY A 261 -12.61 17.51 -6.02
CA GLY A 261 -13.69 17.59 -7.00
C GLY A 261 -14.47 16.30 -7.22
N THR A 262 -14.38 15.36 -6.28
CA THR A 262 -15.10 14.08 -6.26
C THR A 262 -16.28 14.10 -5.31
N CYS A 263 -17.11 13.06 -5.29
CA CYS A 263 -18.23 12.90 -4.38
C CYS A 263 -17.82 12.04 -3.18
N ASN A 264 -18.18 12.46 -1.95
CA ASN A 264 -17.96 11.68 -0.74
C ASN A 264 -19.09 10.71 -0.47
N PHE A 265 -18.78 9.44 -0.17
CA PHE A 265 -19.76 8.42 0.15
C PHE A 265 -20.54 8.73 1.43
N ASN A 266 -21.86 8.47 1.40
CA ASN A 266 -22.74 8.58 2.57
C ASN A 266 -22.68 7.32 3.44
N PHE A 267 -21.80 7.29 4.44
CA PHE A 267 -21.60 6.15 5.33
C PHE A 267 -22.77 5.85 6.28
N TYR A 268 -23.78 6.73 6.37
CA TYR A 268 -24.98 6.46 7.15
C TYR A 268 -25.99 5.58 6.41
N ARG A 269 -25.83 5.40 5.09
CA ARG A 269 -26.72 4.55 4.29
C ARG A 269 -26.20 3.11 4.25
N GLY A 270 -27.02 2.15 4.66
CA GLY A 270 -26.66 0.73 4.71
C GLY A 270 -26.24 0.18 3.36
N GLU A 271 -26.97 0.53 2.29
CA GLU A 271 -26.69 0.09 0.94
C GLU A 271 -25.32 0.58 0.42
N VAL A 272 -24.93 1.80 0.78
CA VAL A 272 -23.60 2.35 0.45
C VAL A 272 -22.50 1.58 1.19
N ARG A 273 -22.71 1.28 2.47
CA ARG A 273 -21.77 0.44 3.24
C ARG A 273 -21.64 -0.95 2.63
N SER A 274 -22.75 -1.58 2.24
CA SER A 274 -22.74 -2.89 1.58
C SER A 274 -22.04 -2.85 0.22
N PHE A 275 -22.22 -1.77 -0.54
CA PHE A 275 -21.51 -1.56 -1.80
C PHE A 275 -19.99 -1.53 -1.57
N LEU A 276 -19.52 -0.71 -0.64
CA LEU A 276 -18.10 -0.58 -0.32
C LEU A 276 -17.50 -1.86 0.30
N ASN A 277 -18.22 -2.52 1.21
CA ASN A 277 -17.80 -3.81 1.77
C ASN A 277 -17.58 -4.85 0.66
N SER A 278 -18.51 -4.92 -0.29
CA SER A 278 -18.43 -5.86 -1.40
C SER A 278 -17.34 -5.48 -2.41
N ALA A 279 -17.14 -4.17 -2.63
CA ALA A 279 -16.07 -3.66 -3.49
C ALA A 279 -14.68 -3.92 -2.91
N ALA A 280 -14.53 -3.95 -1.59
CA ALA A 280 -13.29 -4.40 -0.93
C ALA A 280 -13.17 -5.94 -1.00
N ALA A 281 -14.24 -6.66 -0.71
CA ALA A 281 -14.22 -8.12 -0.64
C ALA A 281 -13.91 -8.80 -1.98
N ILE A 282 -14.31 -8.23 -3.12
CA ILE A 282 -14.10 -8.86 -4.43
C ILE A 282 -12.62 -9.12 -4.74
N TRP A 283 -11.72 -8.21 -4.32
CA TRP A 283 -10.28 -8.36 -4.53
C TRP A 283 -9.71 -9.54 -3.75
N LEU A 284 -10.25 -9.80 -2.55
CA LEU A 284 -9.84 -10.93 -1.70
C LEU A 284 -10.53 -12.24 -2.13
N ASP A 285 -11.82 -12.19 -2.50
CA ASP A 285 -12.64 -13.37 -2.83
C ASP A 285 -12.38 -13.93 -4.23
N LEU A 286 -12.42 -13.05 -5.25
CA LEU A 286 -12.35 -13.48 -6.65
C LEU A 286 -10.97 -13.34 -7.27
N TYR A 287 -10.14 -12.42 -6.77
CA TYR A 287 -8.81 -12.17 -7.30
C TYR A 287 -7.68 -12.66 -6.40
N HIS A 288 -8.01 -13.25 -5.24
CA HIS A 288 -7.04 -13.79 -4.27
C HIS A 288 -5.97 -12.80 -3.80
N CYS A 289 -6.24 -11.49 -3.84
CA CYS A 289 -5.29 -10.51 -3.27
C CYS A 289 -5.05 -10.80 -1.79
N ASP A 290 -3.81 -10.60 -1.33
CA ASP A 290 -3.39 -10.89 0.05
C ASP A 290 -3.84 -9.83 1.05
N GLY A 291 -4.22 -8.66 0.56
CA GLY A 291 -4.68 -7.58 1.43
C GLY A 291 -5.09 -6.33 0.67
N ILE A 292 -5.48 -5.33 1.46
CA ILE A 292 -6.00 -4.05 0.98
C ILE A 292 -5.36 -2.92 1.77
N ARG A 293 -4.83 -1.93 1.06
CA ARG A 293 -4.50 -0.63 1.62
C ARG A 293 -5.69 0.29 1.41
N MET A 294 -6.19 0.92 2.46
CA MET A 294 -7.31 1.87 2.38
C MET A 294 -6.80 3.30 2.35
N ASP A 295 -7.08 3.93 1.23
CA ASP A 295 -6.70 5.30 0.91
C ASP A 295 -7.39 6.32 1.80
N ALA A 296 -6.62 7.30 2.29
CA ALA A 296 -7.06 8.56 2.89
C ALA A 296 -8.20 8.42 3.92
N ILE A 297 -8.18 7.38 4.80
CA ILE A 297 -9.27 7.17 5.75
C ILE A 297 -9.49 8.36 6.70
N SER A 298 -8.48 9.20 6.89
CA SER A 298 -8.60 10.47 7.62
C SER A 298 -9.73 11.36 7.09
N ARG A 299 -9.96 11.34 5.77
CA ARG A 299 -11.03 12.12 5.11
C ARG A 299 -12.43 11.55 5.38
N ALA A 300 -12.52 10.28 5.74
CA ALA A 300 -13.76 9.66 6.21
C ALA A 300 -13.96 9.86 7.72
N LEU A 301 -12.90 9.68 8.53
CA LEU A 301 -12.94 9.74 9.99
C LEU A 301 -13.33 11.11 10.52
N TYR A 302 -12.87 12.17 9.90
CA TYR A 302 -13.26 13.54 10.24
C TYR A 302 -14.02 14.18 9.06
N TRP A 303 -15.02 15.00 9.37
CA TRP A 303 -15.77 15.69 8.32
C TRP A 303 -14.83 16.52 7.44
N LEU A 304 -14.76 16.16 6.15
CA LEU A 304 -13.84 16.71 5.15
C LEU A 304 -12.35 16.61 5.54
N GLY A 305 -11.99 15.63 6.39
CA GLY A 305 -10.63 15.42 6.88
C GLY A 305 -10.15 16.45 7.89
N ASP A 306 -11.02 17.30 8.40
CA ASP A 306 -10.70 18.35 9.37
C ASP A 306 -11.13 17.95 10.79
N PRO A 307 -10.18 17.65 11.70
CA PRO A 307 -10.50 17.31 13.08
C PRO A 307 -11.35 18.36 13.82
N SER A 308 -11.25 19.65 13.46
CA SER A 308 -12.04 20.71 14.07
C SER A 308 -13.54 20.62 13.75
N ARG A 309 -13.90 19.94 12.65
CA ARG A 309 -15.30 19.68 12.27
C ARG A 309 -15.91 18.48 12.99
N GLY A 310 -15.12 17.76 13.76
CA GLY A 310 -15.55 16.61 14.54
C GLY A 310 -15.50 15.29 13.76
N VAL A 311 -15.70 14.20 14.51
CA VAL A 311 -15.62 12.83 14.00
C VAL A 311 -16.91 12.46 13.26
N ASN A 312 -16.78 11.85 12.09
CA ASN A 312 -17.87 11.23 11.35
C ASN A 312 -18.14 9.82 11.90
N GLN A 313 -19.08 9.71 12.83
CA GLN A 313 -19.42 8.43 13.48
C GLN A 313 -19.92 7.37 12.48
N GLY A 314 -20.57 7.78 11.41
CA GLY A 314 -20.99 6.86 10.33
C GLY A 314 -19.79 6.19 9.64
N ALA A 315 -18.72 6.95 9.40
CA ALA A 315 -17.48 6.42 8.82
C ALA A 315 -16.71 5.52 9.79
N VAL A 316 -16.62 5.90 11.07
CA VAL A 316 -16.01 5.04 12.11
C VAL A 316 -16.71 3.69 12.16
N GLN A 317 -18.04 3.70 12.28
CA GLN A 317 -18.83 2.46 12.31
C GLN A 317 -18.70 1.65 11.02
N PHE A 318 -18.64 2.33 9.86
CA PHE A 318 -18.42 1.66 8.58
C PHE A 318 -17.08 0.94 8.55
N LEU A 319 -15.98 1.62 8.89
CA LEU A 319 -14.63 1.03 8.89
C LEU A 319 -14.52 -0.15 9.88
N GLN A 320 -15.08 -0.02 11.09
CA GLN A 320 -15.13 -1.11 12.07
C GLN A 320 -15.87 -2.33 11.51
N ASN A 321 -17.07 -2.12 10.97
CA ASN A 321 -17.88 -3.21 10.42
C ASN A 321 -17.23 -3.85 9.19
N MET A 322 -16.64 -3.05 8.30
CA MET A 322 -15.94 -3.54 7.12
C MET A 322 -14.73 -4.40 7.49
N ASN A 323 -13.85 -3.88 8.35
CA ASN A 323 -12.64 -4.60 8.76
C ASN A 323 -12.99 -5.89 9.52
N GLN A 324 -13.94 -5.82 10.46
CA GLN A 324 -14.40 -7.02 11.16
C GLN A 324 -15.00 -8.05 10.20
N GLY A 325 -15.83 -7.61 9.26
CA GLY A 325 -16.45 -8.50 8.27
C GLY A 325 -15.44 -9.11 7.28
N LEU A 326 -14.42 -8.35 6.86
CA LEU A 326 -13.32 -8.85 6.03
C LEU A 326 -12.47 -9.87 6.80
N HIS A 327 -12.08 -9.60 8.06
CA HIS A 327 -11.33 -10.54 8.88
C HIS A 327 -12.08 -11.84 9.19
N GLN A 328 -13.40 -11.79 9.32
CA GLN A 328 -14.22 -12.98 9.51
C GLN A 328 -14.25 -13.88 8.27
N ARG A 329 -14.22 -13.29 7.08
CA ARG A 329 -14.28 -14.01 5.79
C ARG A 329 -12.90 -14.40 5.28
N PHE A 330 -11.93 -13.54 5.50
CA PHE A 330 -10.55 -13.66 5.01
C PHE A 330 -9.58 -13.42 6.19
N PRO A 331 -9.42 -14.40 7.11
CA PRO A 331 -8.67 -14.19 8.36
C PRO A 331 -7.20 -13.83 8.19
N SER A 332 -6.60 -14.26 7.08
CA SER A 332 -5.20 -13.98 6.74
C SER A 332 -4.99 -12.69 5.94
N ALA A 333 -6.05 -12.05 5.45
CA ALA A 333 -5.93 -10.82 4.68
C ALA A 333 -5.33 -9.68 5.51
N ILE A 334 -4.43 -8.93 4.90
CA ILE A 334 -3.75 -7.78 5.49
C ILE A 334 -4.58 -6.52 5.19
N LEU A 335 -5.00 -5.80 6.22
CA LEU A 335 -5.71 -4.53 6.09
C LEU A 335 -4.81 -3.39 6.58
N THR A 336 -4.40 -2.52 5.66
CA THR A 336 -3.51 -1.39 5.95
C THR A 336 -4.27 -0.06 5.81
N ALA A 337 -4.04 0.84 6.75
CA ALA A 337 -4.65 2.17 6.75
C ALA A 337 -3.64 3.26 6.37
N GLU A 338 -4.03 4.14 5.45
CA GLU A 338 -3.41 5.45 5.35
C GLU A 338 -4.21 6.46 6.16
N ASP A 339 -3.62 6.93 7.24
CA ASP A 339 -4.18 7.97 8.10
C ASP A 339 -3.12 8.98 8.54
N SER A 340 -3.29 10.22 8.12
CA SER A 340 -2.39 11.34 8.44
C SER A 340 -2.76 12.06 9.74
N THR A 341 -3.73 11.56 10.51
CA THR A 341 -4.24 12.20 11.71
C THR A 341 -3.80 11.49 13.00
N ASN A 342 -4.12 12.10 14.12
CA ASN A 342 -3.91 11.52 15.45
C ASN A 342 -5.11 10.68 15.91
N PHE A 343 -5.91 10.12 14.99
CA PHE A 343 -6.99 9.20 15.36
C PHE A 343 -6.40 7.98 16.08
N LEU A 344 -6.96 7.65 17.22
CA LEU A 344 -6.41 6.61 18.09
C LEU A 344 -6.98 5.23 17.76
N LYS A 345 -6.21 4.19 18.06
CA LYS A 345 -6.64 2.78 17.96
C LYS A 345 -6.99 2.37 16.51
N VAL A 346 -6.28 2.89 15.52
CA VAL A 346 -6.48 2.50 14.12
C VAL A 346 -6.20 1.00 13.94
N THR A 347 -5.14 0.50 14.56
CA THR A 347 -4.73 -0.92 14.48
C THR A 347 -5.20 -1.78 15.66
N ALA A 348 -5.91 -1.20 16.62
CA ALA A 348 -6.51 -2.00 17.69
C ALA A 348 -7.73 -2.77 17.19
N PRO A 349 -7.98 -4.00 17.72
CA PRO A 349 -9.17 -4.77 17.38
C PRO A 349 -10.48 -4.02 17.67
N VAL A 350 -11.53 -4.32 16.89
CA VAL A 350 -12.84 -3.66 17.01
C VAL A 350 -13.48 -3.88 18.39
N GLU A 351 -13.28 -5.04 19.01
CA GLU A 351 -13.75 -5.35 20.37
C GLU A 351 -13.12 -4.49 21.47
N TYR A 352 -12.05 -3.77 21.18
CA TYR A 352 -11.42 -2.78 22.05
C TYR A 352 -11.62 -1.34 21.56
N ASP A 353 -12.70 -1.09 20.84
CA ASP A 353 -13.05 0.20 20.22
C ASP A 353 -12.03 0.69 19.19
N GLY A 354 -11.26 -0.21 18.58
CA GLY A 354 -10.36 0.08 17.49
C GLY A 354 -11.04 0.06 16.14
N LEU A 355 -10.33 0.47 15.09
CA LEU A 355 -10.83 0.38 13.72
C LEU A 355 -10.60 -1.01 13.09
N GLY A 356 -9.71 -1.84 13.66
CA GLY A 356 -9.46 -3.21 13.23
C GLY A 356 -8.55 -3.34 12.00
N PHE A 357 -7.71 -2.36 11.70
CA PHE A 357 -6.64 -2.52 10.73
C PHE A 357 -5.47 -3.34 11.29
N ASP A 358 -4.73 -4.01 10.42
CA ASP A 358 -3.52 -4.74 10.81
C ASP A 358 -2.31 -3.81 10.89
N TYR A 359 -2.25 -2.81 9.99
CA TYR A 359 -1.15 -1.85 9.92
C TYR A 359 -1.65 -0.45 9.61
N LYS A 360 -0.84 0.53 10.05
CA LYS A 360 -1.02 1.95 9.73
C LYS A 360 0.28 2.51 9.14
N TRP A 361 0.20 3.27 8.06
CA TRP A 361 1.35 4.01 7.53
C TRP A 361 1.87 5.00 8.57
N ASP A 362 3.18 5.00 8.82
CA ASP A 362 3.83 5.97 9.71
C ASP A 362 4.22 7.24 8.93
N MET A 363 3.24 8.09 8.71
CA MET A 363 3.43 9.39 8.05
C MET A 363 4.36 10.31 8.86
N GLY A 364 4.35 10.20 10.20
CA GLY A 364 5.21 10.97 11.09
C GLY A 364 6.68 10.60 10.91
N TRP A 365 7.01 9.31 10.94
CA TRP A 365 8.36 8.82 10.67
C TRP A 365 8.84 9.23 9.28
N MET A 366 7.98 9.14 8.28
CA MET A 366 8.30 9.50 6.90
C MET A 366 8.69 10.96 6.78
N HIS A 367 7.82 11.89 7.24
CA HIS A 367 8.09 13.33 7.18
C HIS A 367 9.35 13.72 7.96
N ASP A 368 9.47 13.26 9.21
CA ASP A 368 10.64 13.57 10.03
C ASP A 368 11.94 13.04 9.43
N THR A 369 11.92 11.84 8.85
CA THR A 369 13.09 11.24 8.20
C THR A 369 13.48 12.02 6.94
N LEU A 370 12.55 12.31 6.05
CA LEU A 370 12.82 13.06 4.82
C LEU A 370 13.31 14.50 5.13
N ASP A 371 12.69 15.18 6.08
CA ASP A 371 13.08 16.50 6.54
C ASP A 371 14.49 16.51 7.15
N PHE A 372 14.82 15.48 7.96
CA PHE A 372 16.16 15.36 8.51
C PHE A 372 17.23 15.23 7.43
N PHE A 373 17.01 14.34 6.45
CA PHE A 373 17.98 14.14 5.38
C PHE A 373 18.03 15.29 4.36
N ALA A 374 16.99 16.10 4.25
CA ALA A 374 16.97 17.35 3.48
C ALA A 374 17.70 18.50 4.21
N THR A 375 17.91 18.39 5.52
CA THR A 375 18.56 19.43 6.33
C THR A 375 20.06 19.50 6.03
N PRO A 376 20.63 20.73 5.84
CA PRO A 376 22.08 20.95 5.71
C PRO A 376 22.87 20.33 6.85
N PHE A 377 24.07 19.81 6.56
CA PHE A 377 24.87 19.05 7.54
C PHE A 377 25.18 19.84 8.82
N ASP A 378 25.45 21.13 8.72
CA ASP A 378 25.74 22.04 9.83
C ASP A 378 24.50 22.34 10.70
N GLN A 379 23.29 22.13 10.17
CA GLN A 379 22.02 22.33 10.88
C GLN A 379 21.44 21.04 11.47
N ARG A 380 21.97 19.87 11.14
CA ARG A 380 21.46 18.56 11.61
C ARG A 380 21.52 18.38 13.12
N ARG A 381 22.40 19.10 13.78
CA ARG A 381 22.42 19.14 15.24
C ARG A 381 21.06 19.50 15.84
N ASP A 382 20.40 20.51 15.28
CA ASP A 382 19.11 20.99 15.79
C ASP A 382 17.94 20.09 15.32
N ALA A 383 18.11 19.38 14.21
CA ALA A 383 17.16 18.41 13.67
C ALA A 383 17.37 16.98 14.22
N TYR A 384 18.34 16.75 15.11
CA TYR A 384 18.75 15.41 15.58
C TYR A 384 17.58 14.57 16.09
N HIS A 385 16.63 15.18 16.81
CA HIS A 385 15.49 14.50 17.40
C HIS A 385 14.53 13.90 16.36
N LYS A 386 14.51 14.37 15.11
CA LYS A 386 13.64 13.86 14.04
C LYS A 386 13.83 12.37 13.78
N LEU A 387 15.06 11.84 13.87
CA LEU A 387 15.30 10.40 13.73
C LEU A 387 15.07 9.59 15.02
N THR A 388 14.80 10.23 16.15
CA THR A 388 14.54 9.52 17.41
C THR A 388 13.09 9.64 17.87
N PHE A 389 12.35 10.61 17.32
CA PHE A 389 11.02 10.98 17.79
C PHE A 389 9.97 9.88 17.54
N SER A 390 10.06 9.19 16.41
CA SER A 390 9.13 8.08 16.08
C SER A 390 9.03 7.05 17.19
N MET A 391 10.15 6.72 17.85
CA MET A 391 10.17 5.74 18.95
C MET A 391 9.41 6.20 20.21
N SER A 392 9.02 7.46 20.32
CA SER A 392 8.19 7.95 21.41
C SER A 392 6.71 7.55 21.28
N TYR A 393 6.24 7.25 20.08
CA TYR A 393 4.87 6.86 19.78
C TYR A 393 4.72 5.52 19.06
N PHE A 394 5.82 4.95 18.54
CA PHE A 394 5.83 3.78 17.67
C PHE A 394 4.99 2.60 18.22
N TYR A 395 4.96 2.39 19.52
CA TYR A 395 4.24 1.27 20.15
C TYR A 395 2.76 1.56 20.40
N ASN A 396 2.23 2.70 19.94
CA ASN A 396 0.80 3.01 20.06
C ASN A 396 -0.04 2.34 18.97
N GLU A 397 0.56 2.03 17.82
CA GLU A 397 -0.06 1.39 16.67
C GLU A 397 0.91 0.35 16.04
N LEU A 398 0.42 -0.47 15.15
CA LEU A 398 1.25 -1.38 14.35
C LEU A 398 1.67 -0.64 13.06
N TYR A 399 2.79 0.06 13.14
CA TYR A 399 3.22 0.94 12.05
C TYR A 399 3.92 0.22 10.91
N LEU A 400 3.65 0.72 9.69
CA LEU A 400 4.37 0.41 8.45
C LEU A 400 5.08 1.69 8.00
N LEU A 401 6.39 1.61 7.80
CA LEU A 401 7.22 2.73 7.34
C LEU A 401 7.06 2.88 5.83
N SER A 402 6.46 3.97 5.39
CA SER A 402 6.13 4.20 3.98
C SER A 402 6.98 5.32 3.36
N LEU A 403 7.66 4.99 2.26
CA LEU A 403 8.18 5.97 1.31
C LEU A 403 7.35 5.84 0.03
N SER A 404 6.13 6.41 0.06
CA SER A 404 5.08 6.21 -0.92
C SER A 404 5.14 7.17 -2.10
N HIS A 405 4.29 6.92 -3.10
CA HIS A 405 4.14 7.73 -4.30
C HIS A 405 3.84 9.22 -4.01
N ASP A 406 3.04 9.51 -2.99
CA ASP A 406 2.65 10.88 -2.63
C ASP A 406 3.83 11.81 -2.35
N GLU A 407 4.96 11.25 -1.91
CA GLU A 407 6.17 12.02 -1.62
C GLU A 407 7.07 12.23 -2.84
N MET A 408 6.70 11.69 -4.01
CA MET A 408 7.52 11.69 -5.23
C MET A 408 6.96 12.55 -6.37
N VAL A 409 5.97 13.40 -6.09
CA VAL A 409 5.18 14.15 -7.08
C VAL A 409 4.94 15.59 -6.63
N HIS A 410 4.38 16.40 -7.52
CA HIS A 410 3.86 17.74 -7.25
C HIS A 410 4.89 18.74 -6.69
N GLY A 411 6.14 18.67 -7.16
CA GLY A 411 7.22 19.56 -6.73
C GLY A 411 7.84 19.17 -5.40
N LYS A 412 7.47 18.00 -4.84
CA LYS A 412 8.06 17.49 -3.58
C LYS A 412 9.44 16.89 -3.77
N LYS A 413 9.90 16.64 -5.01
CA LYS A 413 11.12 15.92 -5.39
C LYS A 413 11.05 14.41 -5.07
N THR A 414 11.98 13.66 -5.63
CA THR A 414 12.16 12.23 -5.27
C THR A 414 12.92 12.07 -3.96
N VAL A 415 12.95 10.85 -3.39
CA VAL A 415 13.71 10.59 -2.15
C VAL A 415 15.15 11.08 -2.29
N ILE A 416 15.88 10.64 -3.32
CA ILE A 416 17.28 11.02 -3.46
C ILE A 416 17.46 12.52 -3.76
N ASP A 417 16.55 13.14 -4.51
CA ASP A 417 16.68 14.57 -4.84
C ASP A 417 16.40 15.49 -3.65
N LYS A 418 15.57 15.06 -2.70
CA LYS A 418 15.35 15.77 -1.42
C LYS A 418 16.62 15.85 -0.58
N LEU A 419 17.51 14.83 -0.64
CA LEU A 419 18.68 14.74 0.25
C LEU A 419 19.65 15.89 0.01
N TRP A 420 20.20 16.42 1.10
CA TRP A 420 21.16 17.52 1.03
C TRP A 420 22.53 17.09 0.50
N GLY A 421 23.26 18.01 -0.15
CA GLY A 421 24.65 17.82 -0.53
C GLY A 421 24.89 17.57 -2.02
N THR A 422 26.11 17.16 -2.34
CA THR A 422 26.55 16.82 -3.70
C THR A 422 25.91 15.52 -4.19
N TYR A 423 26.07 15.22 -5.48
CA TYR A 423 25.55 13.99 -6.07
C TYR A 423 26.03 12.73 -5.34
N GLU A 424 27.32 12.64 -5.02
CA GLU A 424 27.94 11.52 -4.30
C GLU A 424 27.43 11.44 -2.84
N GLU A 425 27.30 12.59 -2.17
CA GLU A 425 26.76 12.66 -0.81
C GLU A 425 25.30 12.26 -0.77
N LYS A 426 24.49 12.57 -1.80
CA LYS A 426 23.10 12.12 -1.92
C LYS A 426 23.03 10.59 -1.99
N PHE A 427 23.89 9.92 -2.76
CA PHE A 427 23.94 8.45 -2.79
C PHE A 427 24.38 7.84 -1.47
N ALA A 428 25.38 8.43 -0.80
CA ALA A 428 25.80 7.97 0.54
C ALA A 428 24.62 8.06 1.54
N GLN A 429 23.91 9.18 1.52
CA GLN A 429 22.76 9.40 2.39
C GLN A 429 21.54 8.54 2.00
N ALA A 430 21.30 8.29 0.72
CA ALA A 430 20.23 7.38 0.28
C ALA A 430 20.50 5.98 0.84
N ARG A 431 21.73 5.46 0.75
CA ARG A 431 22.11 4.20 1.39
C ARG A 431 21.86 4.22 2.90
N LEU A 432 22.22 5.31 3.57
CA LEU A 432 22.02 5.46 5.02
C LEU A 432 20.53 5.55 5.40
N LEU A 433 19.70 6.27 4.62
CA LEU A 433 18.27 6.39 4.84
C LEU A 433 17.58 5.02 4.74
N TYR A 434 17.86 4.25 3.67
CA TYR A 434 17.27 2.91 3.51
C TYR A 434 17.81 1.93 4.56
N PHE A 435 19.06 2.06 4.98
CA PHE A 435 19.59 1.31 6.12
C PHE A 435 18.81 1.62 7.40
N TYR A 436 18.57 2.91 7.69
CA TYR A 436 17.75 3.33 8.82
C TYR A 436 16.35 2.73 8.74
N MET A 437 15.68 2.85 7.58
CA MET A 437 14.35 2.30 7.35
C MET A 437 14.31 0.78 7.64
N LEU A 438 15.27 0.01 7.10
CA LEU A 438 15.25 -1.46 7.22
C LEU A 438 15.65 -1.95 8.64
N THR A 439 16.45 -1.19 9.39
CA THR A 439 16.85 -1.53 10.75
C THR A 439 15.92 -0.96 11.83
N HIS A 440 15.14 0.09 11.53
CA HIS A 440 14.07 0.61 12.40
C HIS A 440 12.93 -0.42 12.51
N PRO A 441 12.25 -0.56 13.67
CA PRO A 441 11.06 -1.41 13.75
C PRO A 441 9.94 -0.95 12.83
N GLY A 442 9.04 -1.87 12.46
CA GLY A 442 7.90 -1.64 11.54
C GLY A 442 8.10 -2.29 10.18
N LYS A 443 7.00 -2.60 9.49
CA LYS A 443 7.02 -3.10 8.11
C LYS A 443 7.49 -2.01 7.14
N LYS A 444 7.80 -2.36 5.89
CA LYS A 444 8.47 -1.45 4.95
C LYS A 444 7.66 -1.32 3.67
N LEU A 445 7.58 -0.10 3.13
CA LEU A 445 7.02 0.16 1.82
C LEU A 445 7.93 1.13 1.06
N ASN A 446 8.24 0.80 -0.18
CA ASN A 446 9.04 1.61 -1.08
C ASN A 446 8.33 1.77 -2.41
N PHE A 447 8.16 3.03 -2.86
CA PHE A 447 7.58 3.31 -4.17
C PHE A 447 8.57 3.04 -5.30
N MET A 448 8.05 2.50 -6.41
CA MET A 448 8.81 2.19 -7.63
C MET A 448 9.69 3.34 -8.10
N GLY A 449 10.90 3.02 -8.57
CA GLY A 449 11.89 3.99 -9.05
C GLY A 449 12.80 4.55 -7.97
N SER A 450 12.41 4.47 -6.69
CA SER A 450 13.28 4.90 -5.59
C SER A 450 14.54 4.03 -5.50
N GLU A 451 14.44 2.74 -5.79
CA GLU A 451 15.57 1.80 -5.87
C GLU A 451 16.51 2.10 -7.04
N LEU A 452 16.05 2.82 -8.06
CA LEU A 452 16.89 3.33 -9.16
C LEU A 452 17.60 4.64 -8.80
N ALA A 453 17.32 5.20 -7.61
CA ALA A 453 17.74 6.53 -7.22
C ALA A 453 17.30 7.60 -8.25
N HIS A 454 16.05 7.59 -8.62
CA HIS A 454 15.44 8.41 -9.65
C HIS A 454 15.43 9.89 -9.23
N PHE A 455 15.97 10.80 -10.05
CA PHE A 455 15.96 12.23 -9.76
C PHE A 455 14.76 12.97 -10.34
N ARG A 456 14.14 12.41 -11.37
CA ARG A 456 12.90 12.94 -11.94
C ARG A 456 11.72 12.49 -11.07
N GLU A 457 10.84 13.41 -10.71
CA GLU A 457 9.58 13.06 -10.06
C GLU A 457 8.79 12.04 -10.88
N TRP A 458 7.99 11.24 -10.19
CA TRP A 458 7.11 10.29 -10.86
C TRP A 458 6.11 11.02 -11.76
N ASP A 459 5.80 10.40 -12.89
CA ASP A 459 4.91 10.89 -13.93
C ASP A 459 4.18 9.67 -14.51
N GLU A 460 2.86 9.63 -14.36
CA GLU A 460 2.03 8.50 -14.80
C GLU A 460 2.01 8.32 -16.32
N GLU A 461 2.36 9.34 -17.08
CA GLU A 461 2.43 9.28 -18.55
C GLU A 461 3.75 8.71 -19.07
N ARG A 462 4.73 8.47 -18.20
CA ARG A 462 6.09 8.04 -18.55
C ARG A 462 6.52 6.84 -17.75
N GLU A 463 7.28 5.94 -18.39
CA GLU A 463 7.95 4.86 -17.66
C GLU A 463 9.08 5.37 -16.77
N LEU A 464 9.55 4.53 -15.84
CA LEU A 464 10.74 4.79 -15.04
C LEU A 464 11.97 4.97 -15.94
N ASP A 465 12.94 5.77 -15.49
CA ASP A 465 14.18 6.02 -16.25
C ASP A 465 15.14 4.82 -16.15
N TRP A 466 14.76 3.66 -16.68
CA TRP A 466 15.53 2.41 -16.64
C TRP A 466 16.96 2.56 -17.17
N MET A 467 17.22 3.57 -18.01
CA MET A 467 18.55 3.91 -18.48
C MET A 467 19.53 4.27 -17.36
N LEU A 468 19.04 4.68 -16.17
CA LEU A 468 19.87 5.02 -15.02
C LEU A 468 20.76 3.85 -14.59
N LEU A 469 20.33 2.60 -14.79
CA LEU A 469 21.13 1.41 -14.50
C LEU A 469 22.44 1.32 -15.32
N ARG A 470 22.63 2.16 -16.33
CA ARG A 470 23.89 2.28 -17.07
C ARG A 470 24.94 3.14 -16.34
N TYR A 471 24.52 3.87 -15.30
CA TYR A 471 25.42 4.74 -14.52
C TYR A 471 25.87 4.03 -13.24
N PRO A 472 27.18 4.04 -12.93
CA PRO A 472 27.75 3.18 -11.87
C PRO A 472 27.11 3.34 -10.48
N LEU A 473 26.76 4.57 -10.06
CA LEU A 473 26.16 4.78 -8.73
C LEU A 473 24.71 4.30 -8.67
N HIS A 474 23.95 4.44 -9.74
CA HIS A 474 22.57 3.93 -9.82
C HIS A 474 22.55 2.40 -9.87
N ASP A 475 23.43 1.79 -10.67
CA ASP A 475 23.58 0.33 -10.75
C ASP A 475 24.04 -0.25 -9.41
N ALA A 476 24.99 0.40 -8.72
CA ALA A 476 25.42 -0.01 -7.38
C ALA A 476 24.29 0.16 -6.34
N PHE A 477 23.47 1.20 -6.48
CA PHE A 477 22.40 1.50 -5.53
C PHE A 477 21.25 0.49 -5.60
N HIS A 478 20.76 0.10 -6.79
CA HIS A 478 19.72 -0.92 -6.86
C HIS A 478 20.18 -2.28 -6.31
N LYS A 479 21.44 -2.65 -6.58
CA LYS A 479 22.07 -3.85 -6.00
C LYS A 479 22.20 -3.75 -4.47
N TYR A 480 22.50 -2.54 -3.96
CA TYR A 480 22.49 -2.25 -2.53
C TYR A 480 21.11 -2.49 -1.92
N ILE A 481 20.02 -1.99 -2.54
CA ILE A 481 18.66 -2.21 -2.06
C ILE A 481 18.34 -3.70 -2.03
N ALA A 482 18.65 -4.45 -3.08
CA ALA A 482 18.46 -5.91 -3.11
C ALA A 482 19.20 -6.62 -1.97
N ALA A 483 20.47 -6.26 -1.73
CA ALA A 483 21.25 -6.84 -0.65
C ALA A 483 20.73 -6.46 0.75
N LEU A 484 20.25 -5.23 0.92
CA LEU A 484 19.68 -4.75 2.17
C LEU A 484 18.34 -5.46 2.48
N ASN A 485 17.48 -5.65 1.48
CA ASN A 485 16.27 -6.44 1.61
C ASN A 485 16.58 -7.89 1.98
N GLY A 486 17.62 -8.49 1.35
CA GLY A 486 18.08 -9.83 1.70
C GLY A 486 18.58 -9.93 3.15
N LEU A 487 19.26 -8.92 3.64
CA LEU A 487 19.66 -8.83 5.05
C LEU A 487 18.44 -8.77 5.98
N TYR A 488 17.41 -7.99 5.62
CA TYR A 488 16.16 -7.91 6.39
C TYR A 488 15.49 -9.27 6.51
N HIS A 489 15.43 -10.04 5.42
CA HIS A 489 14.87 -11.39 5.43
C HIS A 489 15.72 -12.40 6.23
N ALA A 490 17.03 -12.26 6.19
CA ALA A 490 17.96 -13.20 6.84
C ALA A 490 18.09 -13.02 8.35
N GLU A 491 17.70 -11.83 8.87
CA GLU A 491 17.95 -11.44 10.26
C GLU A 491 16.65 -11.31 11.07
N PRO A 492 16.23 -12.38 11.77
CA PRO A 492 14.97 -12.38 12.53
C PRO A 492 14.82 -11.22 13.52
N ALA A 493 15.92 -10.76 14.12
CA ALA A 493 15.89 -9.62 15.04
C ALA A 493 15.44 -8.30 14.39
N LEU A 494 15.34 -8.21 13.06
CA LEU A 494 14.86 -7.02 12.36
C LEU A 494 13.34 -7.00 12.18
N TYR A 495 12.66 -8.16 12.29
CA TYR A 495 11.21 -8.25 12.05
C TYR A 495 10.45 -9.00 13.16
N GLU A 496 11.09 -9.93 13.91
CA GLU A 496 10.43 -10.60 15.03
C GLU A 496 10.32 -9.66 16.23
N GLY A 497 9.13 -9.61 16.84
CA GLY A 497 8.89 -8.78 18.02
C GLY A 497 9.09 -7.28 17.76
N GLU A 498 9.04 -6.80 16.52
CA GLU A 498 9.28 -5.40 16.20
C GLU A 498 8.25 -4.44 16.83
N TYR A 499 7.05 -4.94 17.16
CA TYR A 499 6.03 -4.20 17.89
C TYR A 499 6.08 -4.43 19.42
N ASN A 500 7.15 -5.07 19.92
CA ASN A 500 7.41 -5.25 21.32
C ASN A 500 8.55 -4.31 21.78
N ALA A 501 8.25 -3.37 22.66
CA ALA A 501 9.22 -2.39 23.15
C ALA A 501 10.49 -3.02 23.77
N ALA A 502 10.38 -4.24 24.32
CA ALA A 502 11.54 -4.95 24.88
C ALA A 502 12.57 -5.39 23.81
N CYS A 503 12.18 -5.43 22.53
CA CYS A 503 13.02 -5.81 21.40
C CYS A 503 13.82 -4.64 20.79
N PHE A 504 13.65 -3.42 21.30
CA PHE A 504 14.38 -2.23 20.88
C PHE A 504 15.06 -1.56 22.08
N GLU A 505 16.30 -1.09 21.90
CA GLU A 505 17.01 -0.35 22.94
C GLU A 505 17.96 0.69 22.33
N TRP A 506 17.82 1.96 22.73
CA TRP A 506 18.79 2.99 22.35
C TRP A 506 20.14 2.78 23.04
N VAL A 507 21.20 2.74 22.24
CA VAL A 507 22.61 2.75 22.71
C VAL A 507 23.17 4.17 22.67
N ALA A 508 22.92 4.91 21.60
CA ALA A 508 23.28 6.32 21.46
C ALA A 508 22.12 7.08 20.77
N CYS A 509 21.46 7.96 21.52
CA CYS A 509 20.36 8.82 21.03
C CYS A 509 20.45 10.26 21.56
N GLN A 510 21.62 10.66 22.04
CA GLN A 510 21.90 12.02 22.56
C GLN A 510 23.18 12.63 21.99
N SER A 511 23.80 11.96 21.01
CA SER A 511 25.07 12.37 20.36
C SER A 511 24.80 13.35 19.22
N ARG A 512 24.04 14.41 19.51
CA ARG A 512 23.58 15.38 18.51
C ARG A 512 24.71 16.20 17.87
N ASP A 513 25.77 16.47 18.65
CA ASP A 513 26.91 17.25 18.17
C ASP A 513 27.77 16.44 17.19
N GLU A 514 27.77 15.12 17.33
CA GLU A 514 28.45 14.17 16.46
C GLU A 514 27.58 13.64 15.35
N GLY A 515 26.24 13.73 15.48
CA GLY A 515 25.28 13.18 14.53
C GLY A 515 25.29 11.65 14.49
N ILE A 516 25.57 10.99 15.62
CA ILE A 516 25.65 9.54 15.75
C ILE A 516 24.37 8.99 16.40
N TYR A 517 23.85 7.91 15.83
CA TYR A 517 22.73 7.13 16.37
C TYR A 517 23.15 5.67 16.48
N ALA A 518 22.79 5.02 17.57
CA ALA A 518 22.99 3.58 17.71
C ALA A 518 21.88 2.96 18.55
N TYR A 519 21.41 1.78 18.13
CA TYR A 519 20.36 1.04 18.82
C TYR A 519 20.49 -0.46 18.61
N LEU A 520 19.91 -1.21 19.54
CA LEU A 520 19.82 -2.66 19.49
C LEU A 520 18.45 -3.08 18.94
N ARG A 521 18.48 -4.11 18.11
CA ARG A 521 17.32 -4.92 17.73
C ARG A 521 17.53 -6.32 18.32
N LYS A 522 16.53 -6.81 19.05
CA LYS A 522 16.61 -8.08 19.77
C LYS A 522 15.58 -9.07 19.20
N GLY A 523 16.02 -10.31 18.92
CA GLY A 523 15.20 -11.37 18.35
C GLY A 523 15.98 -12.68 18.28
N ARG A 524 15.43 -13.68 17.60
CA ARG A 524 16.15 -14.92 17.33
C ARG A 524 17.47 -14.64 16.60
N GLY A 525 18.49 -15.43 16.87
CA GLY A 525 19.81 -15.26 16.28
C GLY A 525 20.72 -14.28 17.02
N GLY A 526 20.24 -13.69 18.14
CA GLY A 526 20.99 -12.77 18.97
C GLY A 526 20.76 -11.29 18.63
N PRO A 527 21.23 -10.38 19.50
CA PRO A 527 21.04 -8.96 19.33
C PRO A 527 21.85 -8.40 18.17
N LEU A 528 21.25 -7.49 17.43
CA LEU A 528 21.89 -6.70 16.37
C LEU A 528 22.07 -5.27 16.85
N LEU A 529 23.23 -4.70 16.59
CA LEU A 529 23.56 -3.30 16.85
C LEU A 529 23.63 -2.55 15.52
N ALA A 530 22.67 -1.65 15.29
CA ALA A 530 22.70 -0.70 14.20
C ALA A 530 23.40 0.59 14.65
N VAL A 531 24.34 1.08 13.86
CA VAL A 531 25.08 2.33 14.12
C VAL A 531 25.03 3.20 12.88
N MET A 532 24.76 4.49 13.03
CA MET A 532 24.68 5.45 11.93
C MET A 532 25.51 6.70 12.23
N ASN A 533 26.27 7.14 11.23
CA ASN A 533 26.93 8.44 11.19
C ASN A 533 26.26 9.30 10.12
N THR A 534 25.56 10.35 10.53
CA THR A 534 24.81 11.24 9.62
C THR A 534 25.60 12.49 9.21
N GLN A 535 26.90 12.56 9.58
CA GLN A 535 27.76 13.69 9.25
C GLN A 535 28.77 13.36 8.13
N PRO A 536 29.20 14.34 7.34
CA PRO A 536 30.20 14.16 6.30
C PRO A 536 31.64 14.10 6.88
N LYS A 537 31.78 13.56 8.09
CA LYS A 537 33.03 13.45 8.86
C LYS A 537 33.19 12.02 9.37
N ALA A 538 34.38 11.47 9.23
CA ALA A 538 34.71 10.18 9.81
C ALA A 538 35.00 10.29 11.32
N TYR A 539 34.59 9.26 12.05
CA TYR A 539 34.98 9.09 13.46
C TYR A 539 35.74 7.76 13.60
N LEU A 540 36.96 7.86 14.08
CA LEU A 540 37.79 6.69 14.35
C LEU A 540 37.70 6.30 15.83
N LYS A 541 37.53 4.99 16.08
CA LYS A 541 37.40 4.43 17.43
C LYS A 541 36.33 5.15 18.26
N TYR A 542 35.15 5.39 17.64
CA TYR A 542 34.03 6.00 18.35
C TYR A 542 33.52 5.05 19.44
N PRO A 543 33.40 5.49 20.71
CA PRO A 543 32.98 4.62 21.80
C PRO A 543 31.47 4.44 21.86
N LEU A 544 31.03 3.21 21.87
CA LEU A 544 29.63 2.82 22.16
C LEU A 544 29.59 2.05 23.47
N TYR A 545 28.71 2.45 24.37
CA TYR A 545 28.64 1.88 25.71
C TYR A 545 27.51 0.86 25.80
N LEU A 546 27.86 -0.38 26.14
CA LEU A 546 26.97 -1.53 26.23
C LEU A 546 26.86 -2.04 27.67
N THR A 547 25.74 -2.66 28.01
CA THR A 547 25.52 -3.26 29.34
C THR A 547 26.30 -4.57 29.50
N GLU A 548 26.43 -5.33 28.41
CA GLU A 548 27.07 -6.65 28.42
C GLU A 548 28.33 -6.69 27.58
N GLY A 549 29.29 -7.53 27.99
CA GLY A 549 30.48 -7.80 27.21
C GLY A 549 30.19 -8.73 26.05
N CYS A 550 30.63 -8.34 24.86
CA CYS A 550 30.38 -9.08 23.63
C CYS A 550 31.51 -8.94 22.62
N THR A 551 31.46 -9.77 21.59
CA THR A 551 32.21 -9.58 20.34
C THR A 551 31.23 -9.07 19.29
N ALA A 552 31.50 -7.92 18.69
CA ALA A 552 30.72 -7.34 17.60
C ALA A 552 31.30 -7.78 16.25
N ARG A 553 30.51 -8.49 15.46
CA ARG A 553 30.82 -8.91 14.09
C ARG A 553 29.99 -8.13 13.10
N MET A 554 30.63 -7.35 12.23
CA MET A 554 29.93 -6.59 11.18
C MET A 554 29.26 -7.55 10.20
N LEU A 555 27.94 -7.40 10.03
CA LEU A 555 27.13 -8.12 9.04
C LEU A 555 27.00 -7.31 7.76
N PHE A 556 26.85 -6.00 7.88
CA PHE A 556 26.57 -5.11 6.77
C PHE A 556 27.17 -3.71 7.01
N SER A 557 27.59 -3.06 5.92
CA SER A 557 27.96 -1.63 5.93
C SER A 557 27.46 -0.95 4.66
N THR A 558 26.90 0.24 4.81
CA THR A 558 26.43 1.06 3.69
C THR A 558 27.56 1.68 2.87
N ASP A 559 28.78 1.70 3.41
CA ASP A 559 29.96 2.36 2.80
C ASP A 559 30.90 1.38 2.08
N LEU A 560 30.48 0.15 1.81
CA LEU A 560 31.32 -0.77 1.03
C LEU A 560 31.50 -0.28 -0.42
N GLN A 561 32.70 -0.49 -0.98
CA GLN A 561 33.03 -0.07 -2.35
C GLN A 561 32.11 -0.66 -3.41
N GLN A 562 31.62 -1.87 -3.20
CA GLN A 562 30.63 -2.49 -4.11
C GLN A 562 29.29 -1.72 -4.21
N TRP A 563 29.00 -0.87 -3.23
CA TRP A 563 27.83 0.03 -3.21
C TRP A 563 28.16 1.47 -3.62
N GLY A 564 29.40 1.72 -4.09
CA GLY A 564 29.90 3.08 -4.35
C GLY A 564 30.40 3.84 -3.12
N GLY A 565 30.69 3.12 -2.03
CA GLY A 565 31.31 3.68 -0.83
C GLY A 565 32.85 3.66 -0.88
N THR A 566 33.49 3.90 0.26
CA THR A 566 34.95 4.03 0.39
C THR A 566 35.63 2.83 1.06
N THR A 567 34.86 2.06 1.85
CA THR A 567 35.37 0.93 2.65
C THR A 567 35.55 -0.32 1.78
N ARG A 568 36.76 -0.90 1.79
CA ARG A 568 37.09 -2.07 0.95
C ARG A 568 36.49 -3.38 1.44
N ALA A 569 36.42 -3.58 2.75
CA ALA A 569 35.93 -4.82 3.35
C ALA A 569 35.31 -4.54 4.72
N PRO A 570 34.39 -5.41 5.19
CA PRO A 570 33.85 -5.34 6.55
C PRO A 570 34.98 -5.36 7.59
N SER A 571 34.77 -4.67 8.70
CA SER A 571 35.74 -4.69 9.81
C SER A 571 35.84 -6.09 10.42
N GLN A 572 37.05 -6.42 10.97
CA GLN A 572 37.21 -7.66 11.72
C GLN A 572 36.37 -7.62 13.00
N PRO A 573 35.96 -8.78 13.54
CA PRO A 573 35.24 -8.85 14.80
C PRO A 573 35.99 -8.15 15.93
N GLN A 574 35.29 -7.35 16.71
CA GLN A 574 35.85 -6.53 17.78
C GLN A 574 35.23 -6.88 19.12
N ALA A 575 36.05 -7.22 20.10
CA ALA A 575 35.61 -7.46 21.47
C ALA A 575 35.45 -6.12 22.22
N THR A 576 34.42 -6.05 23.06
CA THR A 576 34.26 -4.95 24.00
C THR A 576 35.34 -4.97 25.06
N LEU A 577 35.68 -3.79 25.54
CA LEU A 577 36.58 -3.61 26.68
C LEU A 577 35.78 -3.20 27.93
N PRO A 578 36.20 -3.63 29.15
CA PRO A 578 35.59 -3.17 30.39
C PRO A 578 35.61 -1.65 30.51
N SER A 579 34.50 -1.05 30.91
CA SER A 579 34.34 0.38 31.11
C SER A 579 33.34 0.62 32.23
N GLY A 580 33.46 1.68 32.99
CA GLY A 580 32.58 2.03 34.11
C GLY A 580 31.70 3.26 33.84
N VAL A 581 31.38 3.56 32.58
CA VAL A 581 30.61 4.76 32.22
C VAL A 581 29.12 4.50 32.31
N PHE A 582 28.41 5.30 33.12
CA PHE A 582 26.92 5.36 33.22
C PHE A 582 26.18 4.01 33.42
N GLY A 583 26.75 3.10 34.22
CA GLY A 583 26.18 1.78 34.43
C GLY A 583 26.26 0.84 33.24
N ARG A 584 26.89 1.26 32.15
CA ARG A 584 27.23 0.46 30.96
C ARG A 584 28.69 0.04 31.05
N ASN A 585 28.93 -1.19 31.47
CA ASN A 585 30.21 -1.67 31.93
C ASN A 585 31.18 -2.09 30.80
N HIS A 586 30.74 -1.95 29.54
CA HIS A 586 31.55 -2.37 28.39
C HIS A 586 31.55 -1.30 27.30
N THR A 587 32.72 -1.09 26.69
CA THR A 587 32.87 -0.16 25.55
C THR A 587 33.26 -0.94 24.31
N LEU A 588 32.49 -0.74 23.24
CA LEU A 588 32.82 -1.14 21.89
C LEU A 588 33.36 0.07 21.14
N TYR A 589 34.56 -0.06 20.54
CA TYR A 589 35.08 0.99 19.66
C TYR A 589 34.82 0.64 18.20
N VAL A 590 34.20 1.56 17.45
CA VAL A 590 33.89 1.38 16.03
C VAL A 590 34.46 2.53 15.20
N ASP A 591 34.85 2.21 13.96
CA ASP A 591 35.18 3.23 12.97
C ASP A 591 33.94 3.51 12.14
N LEU A 592 33.60 4.81 12.02
CA LEU A 592 32.41 5.28 11.36
C LEU A 592 32.78 6.17 10.17
N PRO A 593 32.74 5.67 8.92
CA PRO A 593 32.93 6.50 7.73
C PRO A 593 31.90 7.63 7.66
N PRO A 594 32.15 8.68 6.86
CA PRO A 594 31.17 9.75 6.64
C PRO A 594 29.86 9.21 6.04
N LEU A 595 28.72 9.74 6.49
CA LEU A 595 27.38 9.46 5.91
C LEU A 595 27.13 7.95 5.76
N SER A 596 27.42 7.17 6.80
CA SER A 596 27.40 5.71 6.73
C SER A 596 26.66 5.05 7.88
N GLY A 597 26.20 3.81 7.64
CA GLY A 597 25.62 2.93 8.64
C GLY A 597 26.27 1.55 8.62
N ALA A 598 26.28 0.90 9.78
CA ALA A 598 26.77 -0.47 9.91
C ALA A 598 25.90 -1.28 10.87
N LEU A 599 25.68 -2.53 10.54
CA LEU A 599 24.96 -3.50 11.37
C LEU A 599 25.94 -4.55 11.88
N TYR A 600 25.93 -4.74 13.19
CA TYR A 600 26.78 -5.71 13.87
C TYR A 600 25.91 -6.75 14.59
N ARG A 601 26.31 -8.02 14.52
CA ARG A 601 25.83 -9.05 15.44
C ARG A 601 26.68 -9.02 16.71
N LEU A 602 26.00 -9.00 17.86
CA LEU A 602 26.66 -9.10 19.14
C LEU A 602 26.66 -10.55 19.61
N GLU A 603 27.85 -11.14 19.74
CA GLU A 603 28.08 -12.52 20.15
C GLU A 603 28.64 -12.53 21.57
N GLU A 604 28.30 -13.53 22.40
CA GLU A 604 28.90 -13.68 23.74
C GLU A 604 30.42 -13.76 23.65
N LEU A 605 31.11 -13.14 24.61
CA LEU A 605 32.54 -13.31 24.73
C LEU A 605 32.87 -14.80 24.92
N PRO A 606 33.90 -15.33 24.26
CA PRO A 606 34.34 -16.71 24.50
C PRO A 606 34.65 -16.90 25.97
N ARG A 607 34.01 -17.91 26.59
CA ARG A 607 34.28 -18.26 28.00
C ARG A 607 35.77 -18.59 28.13
N LYS A 608 36.46 -17.90 29.02
CA LYS A 608 37.81 -18.31 29.36
C LYS A 608 37.78 -19.75 29.86
N PRO A 609 38.61 -20.67 29.33
CA PRO A 609 38.68 -22.00 29.90
C PRO A 609 38.94 -21.86 31.40
N ARG A 610 38.13 -22.52 32.21
CA ARG A 610 38.38 -22.62 33.65
C ARG A 610 39.73 -23.34 33.80
N GLY A 611 40.75 -22.59 34.14
CA GLY A 611 42.05 -23.12 34.49
C GLY A 611 42.00 -23.98 35.76
#